data_4e9842ffcfafddaae9a2949cc60e3b67
#
_entry.id   4e9842ffcfafddaae9a2949cc60e3b67
#
_cell.length_a   1.000
_cell.length_b   1.000
_cell.length_c   1.000
_cell.angle_alpha   90.00
_cell.angle_beta   90.00
_cell.angle_gamma   90.00
#
_symmetry.space_group_name_H-M   'P 1'
#
loop_
_entity.id
_entity.type
_entity.pdbx_description
1 polymer ?
#
loop_
_entity_poly.entity_id
_entity_poly.type
_entity_poly.pdbx_seq_one_letter_code
_entity_poly.pdbx_strand_id
1 'polypeptide(L)'
;FSDMPNLFDTTRTPIDILSSKAGSFLLQDKDQVFIRPNPNYRLQEQVTVAGEVKFPGAYALWEPRERISDVIRRAGGLKKTGYARGGQLIRGTTRFRTNIEEALHDERGTYDAILHPGDQVVIQRTPNSVEVLGEVNNPGKYSFVEGKSMKFYLDIAGGKTDSAYFALITLPEGFVEKYGFGWFSSNPSIPDGS
;
A
#
# COMPACT_ATOMS: atom_id res chain seq x y z
N PHE A 1 59.49 -23.68 -24.26
CA PHE A 1 58.11 -23.10 -24.01
C PHE A 1 57.14 -24.15 -23.47
N SER A 2 57.62 -25.23 -22.85
CA SER A 2 56.80 -26.34 -22.41
C SER A 2 56.67 -26.45 -20.88
N ASP A 3 57.16 -25.46 -20.11
CA ASP A 3 57.15 -25.50 -18.64
C ASP A 3 56.44 -24.30 -18.02
N MET A 4 55.40 -23.79 -18.67
CA MET A 4 54.45 -22.97 -17.93
C MET A 4 53.51 -23.91 -17.17
N PRO A 5 53.50 -23.86 -15.81
CA PRO A 5 52.50 -24.61 -15.04
C PRO A 5 51.13 -24.15 -15.53
N ASN A 6 50.33 -25.16 -15.83
CA ASN A 6 48.96 -24.92 -16.37
C ASN A 6 48.19 -24.05 -15.35
N LEU A 7 48.12 -22.75 -15.62
CA LEU A 7 47.51 -21.76 -14.72
C LEU A 7 46.01 -22.06 -14.47
N PHE A 8 45.49 -23.11 -15.07
CA PHE A 8 44.10 -23.53 -15.03
C PHE A 8 43.87 -24.97 -14.52
N ASP A 9 44.95 -25.64 -14.10
CA ASP A 9 44.76 -26.91 -13.40
C ASP A 9 44.32 -26.63 -11.96
N THR A 10 43.13 -26.19 -11.84
CA THR A 10 42.43 -25.97 -10.59
C THR A 10 41.59 -27.19 -10.32
N THR A 11 42.10 -28.12 -9.54
CA THR A 11 41.24 -29.02 -8.75
C THR A 11 40.46 -28.16 -7.79
N ARG A 12 39.39 -27.49 -8.30
CA ARG A 12 38.51 -26.68 -7.50
C ARG A 12 37.66 -27.62 -6.67
N THR A 13 37.97 -27.75 -5.41
CA THR A 13 37.08 -28.42 -4.47
C THR A 13 36.05 -27.40 -3.99
N PRO A 14 34.77 -27.48 -4.40
CA PRO A 14 33.74 -26.62 -3.89
C PRO A 14 33.55 -26.94 -2.41
N ILE A 15 33.81 -25.96 -1.54
CA ILE A 15 33.56 -26.08 -0.10
C ILE A 15 32.29 -25.28 0.18
N ASP A 16 31.27 -25.96 0.70
CA ASP A 16 30.09 -25.29 1.22
C ASP A 16 30.49 -24.60 2.54
N ILE A 17 30.45 -23.26 2.54
CA ILE A 17 30.81 -22.41 3.70
C ILE A 17 29.94 -22.71 4.92
N LEU A 18 28.72 -23.22 4.71
CA LEU A 18 27.81 -23.61 5.78
C LEU A 18 28.06 -25.03 6.29
N SER A 19 28.93 -25.79 5.63
CA SER A 19 29.26 -27.14 6.08
C SER A 19 30.26 -27.08 7.22
N SER A 20 30.16 -28.03 8.16
CA SER A 20 31.12 -28.21 9.24
C SER A 20 32.59 -28.46 8.75
N LYS A 21 32.74 -28.84 7.48
CA LYS A 21 34.04 -29.06 6.84
C LYS A 21 34.74 -27.78 6.41
N ALA A 22 34.04 -26.67 6.28
CA ALA A 22 34.64 -25.40 5.86
C ALA A 22 35.63 -24.88 6.89
N GLY A 23 35.37 -25.01 8.17
CA GLY A 23 36.25 -24.60 9.25
C GLY A 23 37.49 -25.47 9.47
N SER A 24 37.55 -26.66 8.88
CA SER A 24 38.68 -27.59 8.98
C SER A 24 39.57 -27.64 7.74
N PHE A 25 39.24 -26.85 6.71
CA PHE A 25 40.03 -26.78 5.48
C PHE A 25 41.27 -25.93 5.73
N LEU A 26 42.46 -26.55 5.60
CA LEU A 26 43.76 -25.89 5.77
C LEU A 26 44.20 -25.30 4.43
N LEU A 27 44.40 -23.99 4.41
CA LEU A 27 44.98 -23.28 3.27
C LEU A 27 46.51 -23.45 3.29
N GLN A 28 47.07 -23.60 2.09
CA GLN A 28 48.53 -23.68 1.88
C GLN A 28 49.05 -22.37 1.26
N ASP A 29 50.39 -22.24 1.29
CA ASP A 29 51.05 -21.09 0.65
C ASP A 29 50.67 -21.02 -0.85
N LYS A 30 50.28 -19.83 -1.30
CA LYS A 30 49.76 -19.52 -2.67
C LYS A 30 48.34 -20.01 -2.98
N ASP A 31 47.61 -20.55 -2.02
CA ASP A 31 46.18 -20.81 -2.26
C ASP A 31 45.42 -19.49 -2.49
N GLN A 32 44.48 -19.54 -3.41
CA GLN A 32 43.57 -18.42 -3.69
C GLN A 32 42.13 -18.83 -3.31
N VAL A 33 41.50 -18.06 -2.46
CA VAL A 33 40.11 -18.26 -2.06
C VAL A 33 39.21 -17.33 -2.82
N PHE A 34 38.31 -17.89 -3.62
CA PHE A 34 37.29 -17.13 -4.35
C PHE A 34 35.94 -17.34 -3.69
N ILE A 35 35.38 -16.31 -3.08
CA ILE A 35 34.01 -16.32 -2.58
C ILE A 35 33.09 -15.83 -3.69
N ARG A 36 32.24 -16.70 -4.18
CA ARG A 36 31.27 -16.39 -5.20
C ARG A 36 29.89 -16.18 -4.61
N PRO A 37 29.10 -15.25 -5.16
CA PRO A 37 27.71 -15.14 -4.78
C PRO A 37 26.97 -16.44 -5.09
N ASN A 38 26.07 -16.85 -4.21
CA ASN A 38 25.19 -17.98 -4.46
C ASN A 38 24.28 -17.63 -5.65
N PRO A 39 24.33 -18.36 -6.79
CA PRO A 39 23.50 -18.08 -7.94
C PRO A 39 21.99 -18.22 -7.64
N ASN A 40 21.65 -18.96 -6.59
CA ASN A 40 20.27 -19.10 -6.10
C ASN A 40 19.89 -18.07 -5.03
N TYR A 41 20.85 -17.23 -4.61
CA TYR A 41 20.55 -16.17 -3.68
C TYR A 41 19.76 -15.08 -4.39
N ARG A 42 18.51 -14.95 -4.03
CA ARG A 42 17.68 -13.82 -4.45
C ARG A 42 17.51 -12.91 -3.24
N LEU A 43 17.72 -11.63 -3.46
CA LEU A 43 17.30 -10.61 -2.50
C LEU A 43 15.80 -10.81 -2.29
N GLN A 44 15.39 -10.88 -1.03
CA GLN A 44 14.00 -11.05 -0.69
C GLN A 44 13.23 -9.81 -1.17
N GLU A 45 12.29 -10.03 -2.04
CA GLU A 45 11.40 -9.00 -2.56
C GLU A 45 10.55 -8.44 -1.41
N GLN A 46 10.45 -7.13 -1.33
CA GLN A 46 9.79 -6.45 -0.21
C GLN A 46 8.76 -5.46 -0.70
N VAL A 47 7.78 -5.22 0.14
CA VAL A 47 6.81 -4.12 0.04
C VAL A 47 6.86 -3.30 1.32
N THR A 48 6.43 -2.06 1.25
CA THR A 48 6.39 -1.17 2.42
C THR A 48 4.95 -0.96 2.85
N VAL A 49 4.68 -1.11 4.15
CA VAL A 49 3.39 -0.73 4.76
C VAL A 49 3.63 0.48 5.65
N ALA A 50 2.90 1.56 5.40
CA ALA A 50 3.09 2.82 6.09
C ALA A 50 1.77 3.42 6.60
N GLY A 51 1.89 4.35 7.56
CA GLY A 51 0.76 5.09 8.12
C GLY A 51 0.10 4.39 9.30
N GLU A 52 -1.23 4.39 9.34
CA GLU A 52 -2.02 3.99 10.50
C GLU A 52 -2.26 2.47 10.57
N VAL A 53 -1.18 1.70 10.52
CA VAL A 53 -1.13 0.26 10.85
C VAL A 53 -0.41 0.06 12.19
N LYS A 54 -0.61 -1.09 12.84
CA LYS A 54 0.02 -1.34 14.15
C LYS A 54 1.54 -1.41 14.03
N PHE A 55 2.06 -2.08 13.01
CA PHE A 55 3.49 -2.27 12.79
C PHE A 55 3.86 -1.80 11.37
N PRO A 56 4.09 -0.50 11.16
CA PRO A 56 4.58 -0.01 9.87
C PRO A 56 6.02 -0.46 9.63
N GLY A 57 6.36 -0.74 8.37
CA GLY A 57 7.71 -1.19 8.01
C GLY A 57 7.78 -1.86 6.64
N ALA A 58 8.95 -2.42 6.36
CA ALA A 58 9.18 -3.24 5.17
C ALA A 58 8.80 -4.70 5.46
N TYR A 59 8.07 -5.30 4.55
CA TYR A 59 7.59 -6.68 4.63
C TYR A 59 8.08 -7.45 3.42
N ALA A 60 8.74 -8.56 3.68
CA ALA A 60 9.11 -9.48 2.64
C ALA A 60 7.87 -10.12 2.02
N LEU A 61 7.86 -10.24 0.70
CA LEU A 61 6.85 -11.05 0.01
C LEU A 61 7.22 -12.53 0.18
N TRP A 62 6.31 -13.29 0.78
CA TRP A 62 6.51 -14.72 1.05
C TRP A 62 6.09 -15.57 -0.16
N GLU A 63 5.10 -15.08 -0.91
CA GLU A 63 4.56 -15.75 -2.09
C GLU A 63 4.46 -14.80 -3.29
N PRO A 64 4.59 -15.32 -4.52
CA PRO A 64 4.56 -14.51 -5.75
C PRO A 64 3.24 -13.75 -5.99
N ARG A 65 2.18 -14.10 -5.27
CA ARG A 65 0.83 -13.54 -5.44
C ARG A 65 0.25 -13.02 -4.13
N GLU A 66 1.10 -12.62 -3.22
CA GLU A 66 0.70 -12.05 -1.95
C GLU A 66 -0.08 -10.73 -2.17
N ARG A 67 -1.08 -10.50 -1.35
CA ARG A 67 -2.04 -9.43 -1.53
C ARG A 67 -1.97 -8.38 -0.42
N ILE A 68 -2.68 -7.27 -0.61
CA ILE A 68 -2.77 -6.20 0.38
C ILE A 68 -3.26 -6.76 1.73
N SER A 69 -4.31 -7.58 1.73
CA SER A 69 -4.88 -8.16 2.94
C SER A 69 -3.87 -8.98 3.74
N ASP A 70 -3.04 -9.78 3.07
CA ASP A 70 -2.04 -10.64 3.71
C ASP A 70 -0.98 -9.80 4.44
N VAL A 71 -0.47 -8.77 3.77
CA VAL A 71 0.57 -7.92 4.34
C VAL A 71 0.03 -7.03 5.45
N ILE A 72 -1.19 -6.50 5.32
CA ILE A 72 -1.84 -5.71 6.38
C ILE A 72 -2.06 -6.57 7.63
N ARG A 73 -2.46 -7.84 7.50
CA ARG A 73 -2.56 -8.75 8.66
C ARG A 73 -1.22 -8.96 9.34
N ARG A 74 -0.15 -9.16 8.58
CA ARG A 74 1.21 -9.26 9.14
C ARG A 74 1.65 -7.96 9.83
N ALA A 75 1.20 -6.81 9.33
CA ALA A 75 1.38 -5.53 9.98
C ALA A 75 0.51 -5.33 11.25
N GLY A 76 -0.16 -6.40 11.70
CA GLY A 76 -1.02 -6.39 12.89
C GLY A 76 -2.38 -5.76 12.69
N GLY A 77 -2.75 -5.43 11.45
CA GLY A 77 -3.99 -4.75 11.10
C GLY A 77 -3.93 -3.23 11.29
N LEU A 78 -5.06 -2.59 11.11
CA LEU A 78 -5.19 -1.13 11.19
C LEU A 78 -5.25 -0.66 12.65
N LYS A 79 -4.78 0.56 12.89
CA LYS A 79 -5.09 1.32 14.11
C LYS A 79 -6.52 1.83 14.04
N LYS A 80 -7.10 2.17 15.20
CA LYS A 80 -8.44 2.80 15.28
C LYS A 80 -8.53 4.15 14.56
N THR A 81 -7.39 4.82 14.39
CA THR A 81 -7.25 6.09 13.69
C THR A 81 -6.99 5.92 12.18
N GLY A 82 -6.87 4.69 11.70
CA GLY A 82 -6.61 4.39 10.31
C GLY A 82 -7.85 4.53 9.45
N TYR A 83 -7.69 5.23 8.32
CA TYR A 83 -8.75 5.45 7.36
C TYR A 83 -8.79 4.28 6.37
N ALA A 84 -9.53 3.24 6.73
CA ALA A 84 -9.58 1.99 5.97
C ALA A 84 -10.09 2.18 4.53
N ARG A 85 -11.10 3.05 4.32
CA ARG A 85 -11.68 3.32 3.01
C ARG A 85 -10.81 4.17 2.09
N GLY A 86 -9.88 4.94 2.65
CA GLY A 86 -8.97 5.85 1.92
C GLY A 86 -7.55 5.33 1.78
N GLY A 87 -7.34 4.03 1.77
CA GLY A 87 -6.03 3.42 1.57
C GLY A 87 -5.45 3.71 0.18
N GLN A 88 -4.13 3.67 0.09
CA GLN A 88 -3.42 3.89 -1.16
C GLN A 88 -2.41 2.77 -1.42
N LEU A 89 -2.40 2.27 -2.64
CA LEU A 89 -1.33 1.44 -3.18
C LEU A 89 -0.48 2.30 -4.12
N ILE A 90 0.80 2.44 -3.82
CA ILE A 90 1.76 3.19 -4.64
C ILE A 90 2.68 2.17 -5.32
N ARG A 91 2.67 2.19 -6.65
CA ARG A 91 3.51 1.34 -7.48
C ARG A 91 4.36 2.22 -8.40
N GLY A 92 5.65 2.30 -8.15
CA GLY A 92 6.52 3.27 -8.81
C GLY A 92 6.04 4.70 -8.55
N THR A 93 5.65 5.41 -9.61
CA THR A 93 5.09 6.78 -9.52
C THR A 93 3.57 6.84 -9.50
N THR A 94 2.90 5.71 -9.72
CA THR A 94 1.44 5.65 -9.82
C THR A 94 0.82 5.39 -8.46
N ARG A 95 -0.25 6.13 -8.16
CA ARG A 95 -1.03 5.98 -6.92
C ARG A 95 -2.41 5.43 -7.27
N PHE A 96 -2.76 4.33 -6.67
CA PHE A 96 -4.08 3.73 -6.74
C PHE A 96 -4.77 3.92 -5.39
N ARG A 97 -5.98 4.46 -5.40
CA ARG A 97 -6.82 4.42 -4.21
C ARG A 97 -7.38 3.01 -4.05
N THR A 98 -7.43 2.53 -2.83
CA THR A 98 -7.98 1.21 -2.51
C THR A 98 -8.75 1.26 -1.20
N ASN A 99 -9.82 0.48 -1.12
CA ASN A 99 -10.60 0.30 0.09
C ASN A 99 -10.01 -0.87 0.89
N ILE A 100 -9.22 -0.57 1.91
CA ILE A 100 -8.57 -1.60 2.73
C ILE A 100 -9.59 -2.36 3.57
N GLU A 101 -10.69 -1.70 3.99
CA GLU A 101 -11.77 -2.36 4.72
C GLU A 101 -12.36 -3.48 3.88
N GLU A 102 -12.70 -3.18 2.62
CA GLU A 102 -13.22 -4.16 1.68
C GLU A 102 -12.19 -5.23 1.32
N ALA A 103 -10.91 -4.85 1.13
CA ALA A 103 -9.84 -5.80 0.88
C ALA A 103 -9.64 -6.81 2.02
N LEU A 104 -9.90 -6.41 3.27
CA LEU A 104 -9.83 -7.29 4.44
C LEU A 104 -11.09 -8.12 4.63
N HIS A 105 -12.24 -7.65 4.13
CA HIS A 105 -13.53 -8.33 4.24
C HIS A 105 -13.74 -9.33 3.09
N ASP A 106 -13.49 -8.90 1.86
CA ASP A 106 -13.55 -9.71 0.65
C ASP A 106 -12.15 -10.00 0.12
N GLU A 107 -11.50 -10.97 0.73
CA GLU A 107 -10.18 -11.44 0.33
C GLU A 107 -10.21 -11.94 -1.11
N ARG A 108 -9.23 -11.47 -1.91
CA ARG A 108 -9.14 -11.72 -3.35
C ARG A 108 -10.21 -11.00 -4.19
N GLY A 109 -10.98 -10.12 -3.59
CA GLY A 109 -11.89 -9.20 -4.28
C GLY A 109 -11.18 -8.09 -5.06
N THR A 110 -11.97 -7.17 -5.59
CA THR A 110 -11.49 -6.08 -6.46
C THR A 110 -10.46 -5.17 -5.78
N TYR A 111 -10.63 -4.92 -4.49
CA TYR A 111 -9.75 -4.01 -3.73
C TYR A 111 -8.53 -4.70 -3.12
N ASP A 112 -8.51 -6.03 -3.12
CA ASP A 112 -7.41 -6.81 -2.59
C ASP A 112 -6.37 -7.13 -3.67
N ALA A 113 -5.66 -6.09 -4.10
CA ALA A 113 -4.70 -6.16 -5.19
C ALA A 113 -3.49 -7.05 -4.84
N ILE A 114 -2.96 -7.74 -5.86
CA ILE A 114 -1.69 -8.46 -5.76
C ILE A 114 -0.56 -7.44 -5.66
N LEU A 115 0.31 -7.65 -4.69
CA LEU A 115 1.47 -6.81 -4.46
C LEU A 115 2.65 -7.23 -5.34
N HIS A 116 3.41 -6.24 -5.75
CA HIS A 116 4.66 -6.40 -6.49
C HIS A 116 5.83 -5.86 -5.67
N PRO A 117 7.06 -6.34 -5.91
CA PRO A 117 8.24 -5.83 -5.26
C PRO A 117 8.36 -4.31 -5.39
N GLY A 118 8.61 -3.64 -4.27
CA GLY A 118 8.73 -2.19 -4.22
C GLY A 118 7.40 -1.43 -4.06
N ASP A 119 6.26 -2.12 -4.05
CA ASP A 119 4.97 -1.50 -3.75
C ASP A 119 4.95 -0.90 -2.34
N GLN A 120 4.18 0.17 -2.18
CA GLN A 120 3.91 0.76 -0.87
C GLN A 120 2.40 0.79 -0.62
N VAL A 121 1.98 0.24 0.50
CA VAL A 121 0.60 0.33 0.98
C VAL A 121 0.56 1.38 2.08
N VAL A 122 -0.18 2.45 1.86
CA VAL A 122 -0.25 3.60 2.77
C VAL A 122 -1.66 3.74 3.31
N ILE A 123 -1.79 3.66 4.62
CA ILE A 123 -3.05 3.89 5.32
C ILE A 123 -3.02 5.27 5.96
N GLN A 124 -3.83 6.17 5.46
CA GLN A 124 -3.92 7.52 5.99
C GLN A 124 -4.69 7.53 7.32
N ARG A 125 -4.57 8.62 8.05
CA ARG A 125 -5.40 8.87 9.22
C ARG A 125 -6.79 9.27 8.78
N THR A 126 -7.80 8.85 9.53
CA THR A 126 -9.21 9.25 9.33
C THR A 126 -9.32 10.78 9.33
N PRO A 127 -9.87 11.38 8.27
CA PRO A 127 -9.95 12.84 8.15
C PRO A 127 -10.85 13.50 9.18
N ASN A 128 -11.89 12.83 9.62
CA ASN A 128 -12.97 13.32 10.47
C ASN A 128 -13.58 14.63 9.95
N SER A 129 -13.65 14.79 8.64
CA SER A 129 -14.14 16.00 7.99
C SER A 129 -14.76 15.73 6.65
N VAL A 130 -15.71 16.61 6.29
CA VAL A 130 -16.32 16.71 4.95
C VAL A 130 -15.97 18.07 4.40
N GLU A 131 -15.54 18.14 3.15
CA GLU A 131 -15.24 19.38 2.47
C GLU A 131 -16.37 19.77 1.53
N VAL A 132 -16.98 20.93 1.77
CA VAL A 132 -18.06 21.47 0.95
C VAL A 132 -17.51 22.64 0.14
N LEU A 133 -17.54 22.52 -1.20
CA LEU A 133 -16.96 23.48 -2.13
C LEU A 133 -17.97 23.90 -3.19
N GLY A 134 -17.69 24.97 -3.90
CA GLY A 134 -18.45 25.47 -5.02
C GLY A 134 -19.60 26.37 -4.63
N GLU A 135 -20.77 26.21 -5.28
CA GLU A 135 -21.94 27.08 -5.21
C GLU A 135 -22.73 26.89 -3.91
N VAL A 136 -22.09 27.19 -2.78
CA VAL A 136 -22.65 27.23 -1.42
C VAL A 136 -22.29 28.56 -0.75
N ASN A 137 -23.11 28.99 0.20
CA ASN A 137 -22.89 30.31 0.84
C ASN A 137 -21.62 30.34 1.70
N ASN A 138 -21.26 29.25 2.35
CA ASN A 138 -20.06 29.15 3.18
C ASN A 138 -19.26 27.88 2.80
N PRO A 139 -18.44 27.93 1.73
CA PRO A 139 -17.58 26.80 1.38
C PRO A 139 -16.49 26.59 2.46
N GLY A 140 -16.16 25.31 2.76
CA GLY A 140 -15.16 25.02 3.76
C GLY A 140 -15.16 23.57 4.23
N LYS A 141 -14.32 23.31 5.22
CA LYS A 141 -14.25 22.03 5.93
C LYS A 141 -15.17 22.02 7.14
N TYR A 142 -15.98 20.99 7.23
CA TYR A 142 -16.91 20.74 8.33
C TYR A 142 -16.55 19.44 9.03
N SER A 143 -16.77 19.37 10.34
CA SER A 143 -16.56 18.13 11.10
C SER A 143 -17.48 17.03 10.57
N PHE A 144 -16.90 15.85 10.34
CA PHE A 144 -17.69 14.69 9.96
C PHE A 144 -18.63 14.28 11.11
N VAL A 145 -19.87 13.98 10.78
CA VAL A 145 -20.86 13.44 11.68
C VAL A 145 -21.48 12.21 11.04
N GLU A 146 -21.29 11.07 11.70
CA GLU A 146 -21.74 9.78 11.18
C GLU A 146 -23.26 9.77 10.87
N GLY A 147 -23.61 9.18 9.73
CA GLY A 147 -25.00 9.04 9.28
C GLY A 147 -25.65 10.33 8.77
N LYS A 148 -24.93 11.43 8.71
CA LYS A 148 -25.49 12.68 8.14
C LYS A 148 -25.44 12.66 6.63
N SER A 149 -26.46 13.27 6.03
CA SER A 149 -26.67 13.31 4.59
C SER A 149 -26.05 14.57 3.96
N MET A 150 -26.00 14.58 2.64
CA MET A 150 -25.62 15.74 1.84
C MET A 150 -26.39 17.01 2.25
N LYS A 151 -27.70 16.89 2.46
CA LYS A 151 -28.53 18.03 2.87
C LYS A 151 -28.05 18.66 4.17
N PHE A 152 -27.68 17.84 5.17
CA PHE A 152 -27.14 18.35 6.44
C PHE A 152 -25.91 19.22 6.22
N TYR A 153 -24.97 18.77 5.39
CA TYR A 153 -23.75 19.54 5.11
C TYR A 153 -24.02 20.78 4.29
N LEU A 154 -24.97 20.72 3.36
CA LEU A 154 -25.42 21.91 2.64
C LEU A 154 -26.07 22.93 3.59
N ASP A 155 -26.90 22.49 4.54
CA ASP A 155 -27.59 23.38 5.48
C ASP A 155 -26.58 24.09 6.39
N ILE A 156 -25.58 23.38 6.94
CA ILE A 156 -24.53 24.01 7.77
C ILE A 156 -23.57 24.88 6.96
N ALA A 157 -23.43 24.63 5.65
CA ALA A 157 -22.71 25.48 4.71
C ALA A 157 -23.54 26.73 4.28
N GLY A 158 -24.66 27.00 4.96
CA GLY A 158 -25.52 28.14 4.67
C GLY A 158 -26.45 27.96 3.48
N GLY A 159 -26.60 26.73 2.98
CA GLY A 159 -27.39 26.40 1.80
C GLY A 159 -26.64 26.61 0.49
N LYS A 160 -27.24 26.11 -0.59
CA LYS A 160 -26.76 26.32 -1.96
C LYS A 160 -27.12 27.71 -2.46
N THR A 161 -26.31 28.25 -3.37
CA THR A 161 -26.66 29.48 -4.11
C THR A 161 -27.71 29.20 -5.20
N ASP A 162 -28.27 30.28 -5.77
CA ASP A 162 -29.22 30.14 -6.88
C ASP A 162 -28.58 29.56 -8.15
N SER A 163 -27.29 29.70 -8.29
CA SER A 163 -26.50 29.16 -9.41
C SER A 163 -26.22 27.65 -9.31
N ALA A 164 -26.46 27.05 -8.16
CA ALA A 164 -26.18 25.63 -7.95
C ALA A 164 -27.15 24.73 -8.73
N TYR A 165 -26.60 23.89 -9.61
CA TYR A 165 -27.38 23.01 -10.47
C TYR A 165 -27.31 21.53 -10.06
N PHE A 166 -26.16 21.07 -9.61
CA PHE A 166 -25.96 19.70 -9.12
C PHE A 166 -24.84 19.66 -8.09
N ALA A 167 -24.77 18.57 -7.35
CA ALA A 167 -23.64 18.26 -6.47
C ALA A 167 -22.84 17.07 -7.02
N LEU A 168 -21.52 17.14 -6.85
CA LEU A 168 -20.62 16.01 -7.02
C LEU A 168 -20.11 15.61 -5.65
N ILE A 169 -20.28 14.34 -5.30
CA ILE A 169 -19.71 13.77 -4.08
C ILE A 169 -18.53 12.89 -4.49
N THR A 170 -17.34 13.28 -4.05
CA THR A 170 -16.14 12.47 -4.24
C THR A 170 -16.02 11.52 -3.06
N LEU A 171 -16.19 10.25 -3.30
CA LEU A 171 -16.05 9.21 -2.28
C LEU A 171 -14.57 9.01 -1.92
N PRO A 172 -14.28 8.48 -0.71
CA PRO A 172 -12.91 8.21 -0.24
C PRO A 172 -12.09 7.36 -1.20
N GLU A 173 -12.75 6.40 -1.85
CA GLU A 173 -12.16 5.50 -2.85
C GLU A 173 -11.84 6.21 -4.18
N GLY A 174 -12.30 7.46 -4.34
CA GLY A 174 -12.05 8.30 -5.50
C GLY A 174 -13.13 8.25 -6.57
N PHE A 175 -14.21 7.51 -6.36
CA PHE A 175 -15.39 7.58 -7.22
C PHE A 175 -16.12 8.90 -7.02
N VAL A 176 -16.71 9.40 -8.11
CA VAL A 176 -17.48 10.64 -8.09
C VAL A 176 -18.92 10.33 -8.46
N GLU A 177 -19.83 10.66 -7.57
CA GLU A 177 -21.26 10.49 -7.78
C GLU A 177 -21.92 11.84 -7.99
N LYS A 178 -22.87 11.92 -8.95
CA LYS A 178 -23.59 13.15 -9.29
C LYS A 178 -25.00 13.11 -8.73
N TYR A 179 -25.38 14.18 -8.03
CA TYR A 179 -26.70 14.35 -7.45
C TYR A 179 -27.34 15.67 -7.92
N GLY A 180 -28.59 15.58 -8.39
CA GLY A 180 -29.37 16.76 -8.74
C GLY A 180 -30.07 17.38 -7.52
N PHE A 181 -30.52 18.63 -7.65
CA PHE A 181 -31.31 19.33 -6.63
C PHE A 181 -32.81 19.40 -7.09
N GLY A 182 -33.45 18.27 -7.27
CA GLY A 182 -34.86 18.23 -7.68
C GLY A 182 -35.77 17.64 -6.60
N TRP A 183 -37.08 17.72 -6.82
CA TRP A 183 -38.10 17.18 -5.92
C TRP A 183 -37.93 15.68 -5.64
N PHE A 184 -37.38 14.94 -6.59
CA PHE A 184 -37.11 13.50 -6.48
C PHE A 184 -35.59 13.19 -6.31
N SER A 185 -34.79 14.17 -5.92
CA SER A 185 -33.34 13.92 -5.73
C SER A 185 -33.08 13.08 -4.50
N SER A 186 -32.19 12.09 -4.63
CA SER A 186 -31.70 11.33 -3.50
C SER A 186 -30.85 12.21 -2.58
N ASN A 187 -30.93 11.94 -1.28
CA ASN A 187 -30.15 12.64 -0.26
C ASN A 187 -29.21 11.62 0.39
N PRO A 188 -28.06 11.33 -0.23
CA PRO A 188 -27.17 10.27 0.24
C PRO A 188 -26.54 10.61 1.58
N SER A 189 -26.19 9.57 2.32
CA SER A 189 -25.29 9.67 3.48
C SER A 189 -23.89 9.99 2.98
N ILE A 190 -23.24 10.94 3.62
CA ILE A 190 -21.88 11.36 3.26
C ILE A 190 -20.87 10.56 4.09
N PRO A 191 -19.93 9.85 3.46
CA PRO A 191 -18.84 9.19 4.18
C PRO A 191 -17.80 10.20 4.65
N ASP A 192 -17.03 9.80 5.67
CA ASP A 192 -15.90 10.60 6.14
C ASP A 192 -14.86 10.78 5.04
N GLY A 193 -14.31 11.98 4.91
CA GLY A 193 -13.30 12.31 3.90
C GLY A 193 -13.84 12.55 2.49
N SER A 194 -15.15 12.83 2.35
CA SER A 194 -15.76 13.29 1.09
C SER A 194 -15.55 14.77 0.86
#